data_53e052685776cb281e88b9abfc7777d3
#
_entry.id   53e052685776cb281e88b9abfc7777d3
#
_cell.length_a   1.000
_cell.length_b   1.000
_cell.length_c   1.000
_cell.angle_alpha   90.00
_cell.angle_beta   90.00
_cell.angle_gamma   90.00
#
_symmetry.space_group_name_H-M   'P 1'
#
loop_
_entity.id
_entity.type
_entity.pdbx_description
1 polymer ?
#
loop_
_entity_poly.entity_id
_entity_poly.type
_entity_poly.pdbx_seq_one_letter_code
_entity_poly.pdbx_strand_id
1 'polypeptide(L)'
;ASDVYKRQLPDANNHLVELLEREGAEAVVPDLMDFMFYCFYNQLYKADNLGTSKKSAKISKMGIKIIERLRKPAAEAFAKSKHFIPPADIEETARNASEIVSIGNQTGEGWFLTGEMLELLHTDTPNIVCTQPFGCLPNHVVGKGVIKELRKRHPEANIVAIDYDPGASEVNQLNRIKLMLSTAQKNLSKK
;
A
#
# COMPACT_ATOMS: atom_id res chain seq x y z
N ALA A 1 -2.65 5.69 -9.08
CA ALA A 1 -2.16 6.97 -9.64
C ALA A 1 -2.07 8.06 -8.58
N SER A 2 -3.07 8.24 -7.72
CA SER A 2 -3.01 9.27 -6.65
C SER A 2 -1.94 8.98 -5.60
N ASP A 3 -1.69 7.72 -5.27
CA ASP A 3 -0.63 7.34 -4.34
C ASP A 3 0.76 7.63 -4.89
N VAL A 4 1.01 7.26 -6.14
CA VAL A 4 2.26 7.58 -6.83
C VAL A 4 2.51 9.08 -6.82
N TYR A 5 1.47 9.86 -7.12
CA TYR A 5 1.54 11.32 -7.14
C TYR A 5 1.88 11.90 -5.76
N LYS A 6 1.23 11.39 -4.71
CA LYS A 6 1.42 11.87 -3.34
C LYS A 6 2.77 11.46 -2.73
N ARG A 7 3.31 10.31 -3.10
CA ARG A 7 4.65 9.88 -2.66
C ARG A 7 5.77 10.71 -3.30
N GLN A 8 5.62 11.08 -4.57
CA GLN A 8 6.65 11.79 -5.33
C GLN A 8 6.61 13.31 -5.15
N LEU A 9 5.50 13.84 -4.63
CA LEU A 9 5.31 15.25 -4.40
C LEU A 9 4.95 15.50 -2.92
N PRO A 10 5.94 15.72 -2.05
CA PRO A 10 5.72 15.91 -0.61
C PRO A 10 4.72 17.01 -0.27
N ASP A 11 4.68 18.08 -1.04
CA ASP A 11 3.70 19.17 -0.86
C ASP A 11 2.24 18.69 -1.01
N ALA A 12 2.01 17.66 -1.81
CA ALA A 12 0.66 17.12 -2.01
C ALA A 12 0.13 16.31 -0.80
N ASN A 13 1.00 15.97 0.13
CA ASN A 13 0.64 15.25 1.37
C ASN A 13 1.11 15.99 2.64
N ASN A 14 1.35 17.29 2.54
CA ASN A 14 1.80 18.14 3.64
C ASN A 14 3.05 17.59 4.34
N HIS A 15 4.02 17.12 3.54
CA HIS A 15 5.30 16.56 4.03
C HIS A 15 5.11 15.44 5.08
N LEU A 16 4.20 14.50 4.80
CA LEU A 16 3.80 13.44 5.74
C LEU A 16 4.98 12.64 6.28
N VAL A 17 5.95 12.26 5.43
CA VAL A 17 7.13 11.49 5.85
C VAL A 17 7.95 12.28 6.86
N GLU A 18 8.27 13.55 6.55
CA GLU A 18 9.00 14.44 7.44
C GLU A 18 8.25 14.68 8.77
N LEU A 19 6.91 14.73 8.71
CA LEU A 19 6.07 14.85 9.90
C LEU A 19 6.22 13.61 10.79
N LEU A 20 6.13 12.40 10.22
CA LEU A 20 6.27 11.14 10.96
C LEU A 20 7.65 11.00 11.60
N GLU A 21 8.71 11.31 10.84
CA GLU A 21 10.10 11.28 11.33
C GLU A 21 10.34 12.29 12.46
N ARG A 22 9.82 13.51 12.32
CA ARG A 22 9.90 14.54 13.36
C ARG A 22 9.20 14.14 14.66
N GLU A 23 8.12 13.37 14.56
CA GLU A 23 7.39 12.83 15.71
C GLU A 23 8.03 11.52 16.24
N GLY A 24 9.21 11.13 15.72
CA GLY A 24 10.02 10.01 16.20
C GLY A 24 9.62 8.64 15.63
N ALA A 25 8.89 8.60 14.52
CA ALA A 25 8.57 7.37 13.83
C ALA A 25 9.50 7.14 12.63
N GLU A 26 9.79 5.89 12.31
CA GLU A 26 10.40 5.51 11.04
C GLU A 26 9.30 5.36 9.99
N ALA A 27 9.45 6.06 8.85
CA ALA A 27 8.47 6.04 7.78
C ALA A 27 8.83 4.98 6.74
N VAL A 28 7.98 3.97 6.58
CA VAL A 28 8.07 2.97 5.51
C VAL A 28 7.10 3.33 4.40
N VAL A 29 7.63 3.53 3.19
CA VAL A 29 6.84 3.86 2.00
C VAL A 29 6.93 2.69 1.03
N PRO A 30 5.79 2.08 0.63
CA PRO A 30 5.77 0.99 -0.33
C PRO A 30 6.44 1.36 -1.67
N ASP A 31 7.02 0.38 -2.37
CA ASP A 31 7.77 0.60 -3.60
C ASP A 31 6.84 0.91 -4.78
N LEU A 32 7.21 1.90 -5.58
CA LEU A 32 6.50 2.24 -6.82
C LEU A 32 6.52 1.11 -7.84
N MET A 33 7.57 0.29 -7.86
CA MET A 33 7.69 -0.83 -8.78
C MET A 33 6.60 -1.87 -8.57
N ASP A 34 6.13 -2.06 -7.35
CA ASP A 34 5.05 -3.00 -7.01
C ASP A 34 3.73 -2.59 -7.66
N PHE A 35 3.47 -1.28 -7.80
CA PHE A 35 2.34 -0.80 -8.59
C PHE A 35 2.47 -1.14 -10.10
N MET A 36 3.67 -1.13 -10.66
CA MET A 36 3.89 -1.60 -12.03
C MET A 36 3.60 -3.09 -12.17
N PHE A 37 4.03 -3.91 -11.21
CA PHE A 37 3.69 -5.33 -11.17
C PHE A 37 2.18 -5.54 -11.08
N TYR A 38 1.47 -4.78 -10.25
CA TYR A 38 0.02 -4.79 -10.18
C TYR A 38 -0.63 -4.53 -11.54
N CYS A 39 -0.16 -3.52 -12.28
CA CYS A 39 -0.68 -3.21 -13.61
C CYS A 39 -0.52 -4.38 -14.59
N PHE A 40 0.62 -5.06 -14.57
CA PHE A 40 0.85 -6.26 -15.39
C PHE A 40 0.01 -7.44 -14.91
N TYR A 41 -0.06 -7.68 -13.62
CA TYR A 41 -0.83 -8.78 -13.03
C TYR A 41 -2.31 -8.68 -13.37
N ASN A 42 -2.88 -7.48 -13.38
CA ASN A 42 -4.26 -7.25 -13.78
C ASN A 42 -4.56 -7.68 -15.22
N GLN A 43 -3.59 -7.64 -16.13
CA GLN A 43 -3.80 -8.14 -17.50
C GLN A 43 -3.95 -9.67 -17.53
N LEU A 44 -3.27 -10.38 -16.63
CA LEU A 44 -3.42 -11.83 -16.48
C LEU A 44 -4.83 -12.14 -15.99
N TYR A 45 -5.26 -11.51 -14.89
CA TYR A 45 -6.61 -11.68 -14.35
C TYR A 45 -7.71 -11.37 -15.38
N LYS A 46 -7.56 -10.28 -16.14
CA LYS A 46 -8.53 -9.89 -17.18
C LYS A 46 -8.61 -10.91 -18.31
N ALA A 47 -7.48 -11.50 -18.70
CA ALA A 47 -7.48 -12.53 -19.75
C ALA A 47 -8.17 -13.81 -19.29
N ASP A 48 -8.00 -14.20 -18.02
CA ASP A 48 -8.56 -15.43 -17.47
C ASP A 48 -10.05 -15.30 -17.09
N ASN A 49 -10.46 -14.12 -16.60
CA ASN A 49 -11.79 -13.93 -16.02
C ASN A 49 -12.73 -13.05 -16.86
N LEU A 50 -12.20 -12.14 -17.70
CA LEU A 50 -12.97 -11.17 -18.45
C LEU A 50 -12.85 -11.37 -19.98
N GLY A 51 -12.21 -12.43 -20.44
CA GLY A 51 -12.09 -12.76 -21.86
C GLY A 51 -11.25 -11.79 -22.68
N THR A 52 -10.34 -11.02 -22.04
CA THR A 52 -9.45 -10.12 -22.74
C THR A 52 -8.32 -10.86 -23.48
N SER A 53 -7.48 -10.15 -24.22
CA SER A 53 -6.45 -10.71 -25.08
C SER A 53 -5.41 -11.57 -24.32
N LYS A 54 -5.37 -12.86 -24.61
CA LYS A 54 -4.31 -13.78 -24.11
C LYS A 54 -2.92 -13.37 -24.54
N LYS A 55 -2.78 -12.63 -25.66
CA LYS A 55 -1.50 -12.09 -26.12
C LYS A 55 -1.01 -11.00 -25.15
N SER A 56 -1.90 -10.12 -24.72
CA SER A 56 -1.59 -9.09 -23.71
C SER A 56 -1.13 -9.74 -22.40
N ALA A 57 -1.82 -10.76 -21.93
CA ALA A 57 -1.42 -11.50 -20.73
C ALA A 57 -0.02 -12.13 -20.86
N LYS A 58 0.32 -12.75 -22.02
CA LYS A 58 1.66 -13.29 -22.25
C LYS A 58 2.75 -12.22 -22.19
N ILE A 59 2.50 -11.05 -22.81
CA ILE A 59 3.44 -9.92 -22.79
C ILE A 59 3.61 -9.42 -21.35
N SER A 60 2.53 -9.28 -20.60
CA SER A 60 2.56 -8.85 -19.21
C SER A 60 3.32 -9.83 -18.31
N LYS A 61 3.10 -11.13 -18.48
CA LYS A 61 3.85 -12.17 -17.76
C LYS A 61 5.36 -12.13 -18.09
N MET A 62 5.71 -11.85 -19.34
CA MET A 62 7.11 -11.66 -19.72
C MET A 62 7.68 -10.37 -19.11
N GLY A 63 6.90 -9.29 -19.08
CA GLY A 63 7.28 -8.03 -18.45
C GLY A 63 7.59 -8.21 -16.96
N ILE A 64 6.72 -8.88 -16.20
CA ILE A 64 6.96 -9.23 -14.81
C ILE A 64 8.30 -9.93 -14.66
N LYS A 65 8.55 -11.02 -15.40
CA LYS A 65 9.79 -11.79 -15.31
C LYS A 65 11.05 -10.98 -15.63
N ILE A 66 10.97 -10.06 -16.59
CA ILE A 66 12.10 -9.18 -16.95
C ILE A 66 12.41 -8.24 -15.79
N ILE A 67 11.38 -7.60 -15.23
CA ILE A 67 11.54 -6.63 -14.13
C ILE A 67 12.04 -7.35 -12.88
N GLU A 68 11.49 -8.51 -12.53
CA GLU A 68 11.98 -9.34 -11.42
C GLU A 68 13.47 -9.69 -11.57
N ARG A 69 13.88 -10.06 -12.79
CA ARG A 69 15.29 -10.35 -13.05
C ARG A 69 16.19 -9.13 -12.87
N LEU A 70 15.73 -7.95 -13.28
CA LEU A 70 16.46 -6.69 -13.10
C LEU A 70 16.49 -6.26 -11.63
N ARG A 71 15.41 -6.53 -10.87
CA ARG A 71 15.28 -6.21 -9.45
C ARG A 71 16.04 -7.18 -8.53
N LYS A 72 16.40 -8.37 -9.03
CA LYS A 72 17.03 -9.43 -8.23
C LYS A 72 18.27 -8.97 -7.45
N PRO A 73 19.23 -8.20 -7.97
CA PRO A 73 20.37 -7.73 -7.19
C PRO A 73 19.97 -6.84 -6.01
N ALA A 74 18.95 -5.99 -6.18
CA ALA A 74 18.41 -5.16 -5.10
C ALA A 74 17.72 -6.02 -4.04
N ALA A 75 16.90 -6.98 -4.45
CA ALA A 75 16.23 -7.91 -3.53
C ALA A 75 17.24 -8.74 -2.71
N GLU A 76 18.33 -9.20 -3.34
CA GLU A 76 19.43 -9.90 -2.66
C GLU A 76 20.19 -9.00 -1.67
N ALA A 77 20.31 -7.70 -1.97
CA ALA A 77 20.90 -6.73 -1.05
C ALA A 77 19.98 -6.48 0.16
N PHE A 78 18.68 -6.33 -0.07
CA PHE A 78 17.69 -6.21 1.01
C PHE A 78 17.65 -7.44 1.92
N ALA A 79 17.67 -8.64 1.34
CA ALA A 79 17.70 -9.89 2.12
C ALA A 79 18.94 -10.03 3.03
N LYS A 80 20.04 -9.35 2.71
CA LYS A 80 21.24 -9.28 3.55
C LYS A 80 21.20 -8.15 4.58
N SER A 81 20.28 -7.22 4.43
CA SER A 81 20.09 -6.10 5.35
C SER A 81 19.45 -6.59 6.65
N LYS A 82 19.85 -5.99 7.76
CA LYS A 82 19.15 -6.15 9.05
C LYS A 82 17.98 -5.18 9.22
N HIS A 83 17.86 -4.22 8.31
CA HIS A 83 16.96 -3.08 8.44
C HIS A 83 15.89 -3.05 7.36
N PHE A 84 16.22 -3.42 6.13
CA PHE A 84 15.29 -3.42 5.01
C PHE A 84 14.73 -4.81 4.74
N ILE A 85 13.45 -4.86 4.43
CA ILE A 85 12.73 -6.08 4.07
C ILE A 85 12.64 -6.15 2.55
N PRO A 86 12.92 -7.31 1.92
CA PRO A 86 12.69 -7.49 0.50
C PRO A 86 11.21 -7.28 0.17
N PRO A 87 10.91 -6.61 -0.95
CA PRO A 87 9.53 -6.44 -1.39
C PRO A 87 8.88 -7.80 -1.70
N ALA A 88 7.59 -7.91 -1.42
CA ALA A 88 6.81 -9.12 -1.68
C ALA A 88 6.67 -9.42 -3.18
N ASP A 89 6.36 -10.66 -3.51
CA ASP A 89 5.93 -11.08 -4.84
C ASP A 89 4.49 -10.62 -5.09
N ILE A 90 4.20 -10.12 -6.29
CA ILE A 90 2.86 -9.65 -6.66
C ILE A 90 1.80 -10.77 -6.56
N GLU A 91 2.17 -12.02 -6.78
CA GLU A 91 1.25 -13.16 -6.62
C GLU A 91 0.91 -13.40 -5.14
N GLU A 92 1.87 -13.17 -4.24
CA GLU A 92 1.68 -13.24 -2.80
C GLU A 92 0.80 -12.08 -2.33
N THR A 93 1.09 -10.85 -2.75
CA THR A 93 0.26 -9.68 -2.45
C THR A 93 -1.18 -9.87 -2.93
N ALA A 94 -1.39 -10.46 -4.13
CA ALA A 94 -2.71 -10.76 -4.65
C ALA A 94 -3.45 -11.84 -3.82
N ARG A 95 -2.76 -12.90 -3.38
CA ARG A 95 -3.33 -13.92 -2.50
C ARG A 95 -3.79 -13.31 -1.18
N ASN A 96 -2.93 -12.53 -0.53
CA ASN A 96 -3.23 -11.85 0.72
C ASN A 96 -4.43 -10.92 0.56
N ALA A 97 -4.43 -10.06 -0.46
CA ALA A 97 -5.55 -9.17 -0.75
C ALA A 97 -6.88 -9.93 -0.97
N SER A 98 -6.83 -11.11 -1.63
CA SER A 98 -8.01 -11.91 -1.95
C SER A 98 -8.75 -12.44 -0.73
N GLU A 99 -8.10 -12.48 0.43
CA GLU A 99 -8.73 -12.84 1.70
C GLU A 99 -9.68 -11.78 2.23
N ILE A 100 -9.46 -10.53 1.84
CA ILE A 100 -10.24 -9.36 2.31
C ILE A 100 -11.18 -8.85 1.23
N VAL A 101 -10.68 -8.71 -0.01
CA VAL A 101 -11.43 -8.18 -1.14
C VAL A 101 -11.22 -9.02 -2.39
N SER A 102 -12.19 -9.03 -3.29
CA SER A 102 -11.99 -9.64 -4.59
C SER A 102 -10.91 -8.90 -5.40
N ILE A 103 -9.95 -9.64 -5.97
CA ILE A 103 -8.96 -9.09 -6.91
C ILE A 103 -9.58 -8.62 -8.24
N GLY A 104 -10.89 -8.81 -8.43
CA GLY A 104 -11.68 -8.17 -9.48
C GLY A 104 -11.87 -6.67 -9.28
N ASN A 105 -11.60 -6.12 -8.11
CA ASN A 105 -11.55 -4.66 -7.86
C ASN A 105 -10.28 -4.07 -8.48
N GLN A 106 -10.29 -3.77 -9.77
CA GLN A 106 -9.11 -3.38 -10.56
C GLN A 106 -9.11 -1.92 -11.02
N THR A 107 -10.08 -1.11 -10.60
CA THR A 107 -10.15 0.30 -10.98
C THR A 107 -9.16 1.11 -10.15
N GLY A 108 -8.32 1.89 -10.81
CA GLY A 108 -7.23 2.62 -10.17
C GLY A 108 -6.23 1.66 -9.51
N GLU A 109 -5.87 1.89 -8.28
CA GLU A 109 -5.01 1.03 -7.46
C GLU A 109 -5.71 -0.28 -7.06
N GLY A 110 -7.04 -0.28 -7.06
CA GLY A 110 -7.88 -1.46 -6.85
C GLY A 110 -7.48 -2.26 -5.61
N TRP A 111 -7.52 -3.59 -5.74
CA TRP A 111 -7.20 -4.55 -4.68
C TRP A 111 -5.77 -4.37 -4.11
N PHE A 112 -4.89 -3.72 -4.87
CA PHE A 112 -3.49 -3.55 -4.50
C PHE A 112 -3.33 -2.70 -3.22
N LEU A 113 -4.17 -1.68 -3.00
CA LEU A 113 -4.18 -0.91 -1.74
C LEU A 113 -4.41 -1.80 -0.51
N THR A 114 -5.33 -2.75 -0.61
CA THR A 114 -5.56 -3.73 0.47
C THR A 114 -4.35 -4.64 0.62
N GLY A 115 -3.75 -5.06 -0.48
CA GLY A 115 -2.55 -5.89 -0.51
C GLY A 115 -1.36 -5.23 0.17
N GLU A 116 -1.08 -3.96 -0.15
CA GLU A 116 -0.01 -3.17 0.48
C GLU A 116 -0.22 -3.03 2.01
N MET A 117 -1.46 -2.78 2.46
CA MET A 117 -1.74 -2.72 3.89
C MET A 117 -1.49 -4.05 4.59
N LEU A 118 -1.85 -5.18 3.96
CA LEU A 118 -1.57 -6.51 4.50
C LEU A 118 -0.08 -6.83 4.52
N GLU A 119 0.67 -6.44 3.49
CA GLU A 119 2.12 -6.58 3.45
C GLU A 119 2.78 -5.84 4.61
N LEU A 120 2.39 -4.59 4.86
CA LEU A 120 2.87 -3.82 5.99
C LEU A 120 2.55 -4.49 7.33
N LEU A 121 1.34 -5.04 7.50
CA LEU A 121 0.96 -5.76 8.71
C LEU A 121 1.78 -7.05 8.90
N HIS A 122 2.05 -7.79 7.84
CA HIS A 122 2.86 -9.02 7.87
C HIS A 122 4.36 -8.74 8.11
N THR A 123 4.82 -7.53 7.83
CA THR A 123 6.21 -7.10 8.06
C THR A 123 6.41 -6.27 9.35
N ASP A 124 5.55 -6.49 10.34
CA ASP A 124 5.58 -5.83 11.67
C ASP A 124 5.49 -4.29 11.61
N THR A 125 4.77 -3.78 10.58
CA THR A 125 4.50 -2.34 10.42
C THR A 125 3.00 -2.07 10.62
N PRO A 126 2.46 -2.17 11.85
CA PRO A 126 1.03 -2.12 12.11
C PRO A 126 0.43 -0.71 12.11
N ASN A 127 1.28 0.34 12.11
CA ASN A 127 0.82 1.73 12.14
C ASN A 127 0.81 2.29 10.73
N ILE A 128 -0.37 2.43 10.12
CA ILE A 128 -0.53 2.73 8.71
C ILE A 128 -1.30 4.03 8.49
N VAL A 129 -0.74 4.94 7.70
CA VAL A 129 -1.45 6.11 7.18
C VAL A 129 -1.88 5.83 5.74
N CYS A 130 -3.16 5.58 5.54
CA CYS A 130 -3.76 5.43 4.22
C CYS A 130 -4.11 6.82 3.67
N THR A 131 -3.25 7.34 2.80
CA THR A 131 -3.44 8.65 2.16
C THR A 131 -4.36 8.54 0.96
N GLN A 132 -5.29 9.48 0.83
CA GLN A 132 -6.24 9.47 -0.29
C GLN A 132 -6.69 10.87 -0.67
N PRO A 133 -7.06 11.12 -1.96
CA PRO A 133 -7.85 12.28 -2.31
C PRO A 133 -9.31 12.06 -1.91
N PHE A 134 -10.01 13.13 -1.56
CA PHE A 134 -11.45 13.07 -1.27
C PHE A 134 -12.23 12.56 -2.51
N GLY A 135 -13.18 11.67 -2.28
CA GLY A 135 -14.02 11.13 -3.34
C GLY A 135 -13.32 10.14 -4.28
N CYS A 136 -12.08 9.74 -4.02
CA CYS A 136 -11.42 8.68 -4.79
C CYS A 136 -12.10 7.34 -4.53
N LEU A 137 -12.86 6.85 -5.51
CA LEU A 137 -13.65 5.63 -5.37
C LEU A 137 -12.83 4.40 -4.96
N PRO A 138 -11.71 4.06 -5.64
CA PRO A 138 -10.89 2.91 -5.24
C PRO A 138 -10.41 3.02 -3.78
N ASN A 139 -9.87 4.17 -3.40
CA ASN A 139 -9.40 4.39 -2.03
C ASN A 139 -10.51 4.26 -0.99
N HIS A 140 -11.74 4.71 -1.31
CA HIS A 140 -12.87 4.56 -0.39
C HIS A 140 -13.32 3.10 -0.26
N VAL A 141 -13.30 2.33 -1.34
CA VAL A 141 -13.76 0.93 -1.35
C VAL A 141 -12.69 -0.01 -0.78
N VAL A 142 -11.50 -0.03 -1.37
CA VAL A 142 -10.45 -1.01 -1.07
C VAL A 142 -9.30 -0.48 -0.19
N GLY A 143 -9.33 0.80 0.14
CA GLY A 143 -8.47 1.42 1.15
C GLY A 143 -9.24 1.59 2.46
N LYS A 144 -10.00 2.68 2.59
CA LYS A 144 -10.75 3.03 3.80
C LYS A 144 -11.84 2.00 4.15
N GLY A 145 -12.53 1.45 3.13
CA GLY A 145 -13.66 0.52 3.33
C GLY A 145 -13.28 -0.80 3.99
N VAL A 146 -12.03 -1.25 3.82
CA VAL A 146 -11.54 -2.52 4.37
C VAL A 146 -10.93 -2.41 5.77
N ILE A 147 -10.67 -1.20 6.27
CA ILE A 147 -9.99 -0.97 7.55
C ILE A 147 -10.65 -1.71 8.72
N LYS A 148 -11.98 -1.76 8.74
CA LYS A 148 -12.71 -2.48 9.80
C LYS A 148 -12.43 -3.99 9.76
N GLU A 149 -12.40 -4.58 8.59
CA GLU A 149 -12.12 -6.02 8.44
C GLU A 149 -10.64 -6.32 8.71
N LEU A 150 -9.74 -5.45 8.28
CA LEU A 150 -8.31 -5.55 8.61
C LEU A 150 -8.09 -5.56 10.13
N ARG A 151 -8.69 -4.61 10.85
CA ARG A 151 -8.58 -4.54 12.32
C ARG A 151 -9.19 -5.75 13.03
N LYS A 152 -10.21 -6.36 12.45
CA LYS A 152 -10.82 -7.57 13.01
C LYS A 152 -9.89 -8.78 12.91
N ARG A 153 -9.16 -8.91 11.80
CA ARG A 153 -8.23 -10.01 11.55
C ARG A 153 -6.84 -9.74 12.13
N HIS A 154 -6.45 -8.49 12.19
CA HIS A 154 -5.19 -7.98 12.72
C HIS A 154 -5.48 -6.97 13.85
N PRO A 155 -5.69 -7.43 15.10
CA PRO A 155 -6.04 -6.54 16.21
C PRO A 155 -4.96 -5.49 16.53
N GLU A 156 -3.72 -5.74 16.13
CA GLU A 156 -2.59 -4.81 16.22
C GLU A 156 -2.67 -3.66 15.22
N ALA A 157 -3.49 -3.77 14.17
CA ALA A 157 -3.59 -2.81 13.08
C ALA A 157 -4.11 -1.44 13.55
N ASN A 158 -3.24 -0.45 13.52
CA ASN A 158 -3.51 0.94 13.85
C ASN A 158 -3.50 1.78 12.56
N ILE A 159 -4.60 1.71 11.81
CA ILE A 159 -4.72 2.29 10.48
C ILE A 159 -5.56 3.57 10.55
N VAL A 160 -5.08 4.66 9.92
CA VAL A 160 -5.83 5.90 9.76
C VAL A 160 -5.92 6.29 8.29
N ALA A 161 -7.13 6.61 7.82
CA ALA A 161 -7.32 7.16 6.48
C ALA A 161 -7.32 8.69 6.55
N ILE A 162 -6.50 9.33 5.72
CA ILE A 162 -6.34 10.79 5.66
C ILE A 162 -6.64 11.28 4.25
N ASP A 163 -7.60 12.19 4.15
CA ASP A 163 -7.95 12.85 2.89
C ASP A 163 -7.04 14.07 2.68
N TYR A 164 -6.38 14.14 1.52
CA TYR A 164 -5.51 15.26 1.11
C TYR A 164 -6.11 15.96 -0.11
N ASP A 165 -6.79 17.06 0.17
CA ASP A 165 -7.42 17.93 -0.84
C ASP A 165 -7.12 19.39 -0.53
N PRO A 166 -7.17 20.27 -1.53
CA PRO A 166 -6.95 21.70 -1.32
C PRO A 166 -7.88 22.36 -0.31
N GLY A 167 -9.09 21.78 -0.11
CA GLY A 167 -10.09 22.25 0.86
C GLY A 167 -10.07 21.49 2.18
N ALA A 168 -9.21 20.48 2.34
CA ALA A 168 -9.18 19.70 3.58
C ALA A 168 -8.48 20.48 4.70
N SER A 169 -8.97 20.31 5.92
CA SER A 169 -8.39 20.95 7.10
C SER A 169 -7.08 20.26 7.50
N GLU A 170 -5.96 20.94 7.33
CA GLU A 170 -4.64 20.48 7.75
C GLU A 170 -4.61 20.14 9.26
N VAL A 171 -5.30 20.94 10.08
CA VAL A 171 -5.41 20.69 11.52
C VAL A 171 -6.09 19.35 11.81
N ASN A 172 -7.14 19.00 11.07
CA ASN A 172 -7.81 17.70 11.23
C ASN A 172 -6.94 16.54 10.77
N GLN A 173 -6.20 16.70 9.67
CA GLN A 173 -5.22 15.71 9.19
C GLN A 173 -4.15 15.46 10.26
N LEU A 174 -3.55 16.53 10.77
CA LEU A 174 -2.52 16.48 11.80
C LEU A 174 -3.02 15.81 13.08
N ASN A 175 -4.20 16.18 13.56
CA ASN A 175 -4.79 15.61 14.77
C ASN A 175 -5.02 14.11 14.63
N ARG A 176 -5.47 13.63 13.47
CA ARG A 176 -5.68 12.19 13.22
C ARG A 176 -4.37 11.43 13.17
N ILE A 177 -3.32 11.99 12.56
CA ILE A 177 -1.98 11.40 12.53
C ILE A 177 -1.41 11.35 13.96
N LYS A 178 -1.48 12.43 14.74
CA LYS A 178 -1.02 12.46 16.12
C LYS A 178 -1.76 11.46 17.02
N LEU A 179 -3.05 11.27 16.82
CA LEU A 179 -3.83 10.25 17.54
C LEU A 179 -3.33 8.83 17.20
N MET A 180 -3.05 8.57 15.93
CA MET A 180 -2.47 7.30 15.49
C MET A 180 -1.09 7.07 16.13
N LEU A 181 -0.20 8.07 16.11
CA LEU A 181 1.13 8.00 16.72
C LEU A 181 1.07 7.81 18.25
N SER A 182 0.16 8.52 18.94
CA SER A 182 -0.07 8.33 20.37
C SER A 182 -0.51 6.90 20.70
N THR A 183 -1.35 6.31 19.83
CA THR A 183 -1.75 4.90 19.96
C THR A 183 -0.56 3.96 19.72
N ALA A 184 0.27 4.24 18.73
CA ALA A 184 1.50 3.50 18.46
C ALA A 184 2.45 3.49 19.65
N GLN A 185 2.74 4.65 20.23
CA GLN A 185 3.58 4.79 21.43
C GLN A 185 3.02 4.01 22.63
N LYS A 186 1.71 4.09 22.87
CA LYS A 186 1.04 3.32 23.92
C LYS A 186 1.13 1.81 23.69
N ASN A 187 1.09 1.35 22.45
CA ASN A 187 1.23 -0.07 22.14
C ASN A 187 2.68 -0.56 22.30
N LEU A 188 3.67 0.28 21.96
CA LEU A 188 5.08 -0.03 22.20
C LEU A 188 5.40 -0.15 23.71
N SER A 189 4.81 0.71 24.55
CA SER A 189 5.04 0.68 26.00
C SER A 189 4.41 -0.53 26.71
N LYS A 190 3.58 -1.32 26.02
CA LYS A 190 2.95 -2.54 26.54
C LYS A 190 3.67 -3.85 26.13
N LYS A 191 4.59 -3.76 25.15
CA LYS A 191 5.49 -4.85 24.77
C LYS A 191 6.74 -4.86 25.63
#